data_518879efedc38906e6685e8c3edefeb6
#
_entry.id   518879efedc38906e6685e8c3edefeb6
#
_cell.length_a   1.000
_cell.length_b   1.000
_cell.length_c   1.000
_cell.angle_alpha   90.00
_cell.angle_beta   90.00
_cell.angle_gamma   90.00
#
_symmetry.space_group_name_H-M   'P 1'
#
loop_
_entity.id
_entity.type
_entity.pdbx_description
1 polymer ?
#
loop_
_entity_poly.entity_id
_entity_poly.type
_entity_poly.pdbx_seq_one_letter_code
_entity_poly.pdbx_strand_id
1 'polypeptide(L)'
;MLVFDHVSVFYGGTQVQRGLSFSIRDGEQVGLLGANGAGKSTLMKAALGLVPYTGSITVDGLPVTRENLPAVRRKLGYVLQDADNQMFMPTVLDDMLFGPMNYGLSRAEAERQADETLASLHMEHLKLRHNRKMSGGEKRMAAIAVILAMKPDMLFMDEPSTALDPRNRRTLINVLRARPETKLIASHDLDLVLETCRRVLLIADGALAADGPAQELLRDKALLEANGLELPLCLAGVPEF
;
A
#
# COMPACT_ATOMS: atom_id res chain seq x y z
N MET A 1 -7.93 -13.75 -0.12
CA MET A 1 -9.03 -12.84 -0.58
C MET A 1 -9.38 -11.84 0.51
N LEU A 2 -9.54 -10.55 0.20
CA LEU A 2 -10.01 -9.49 1.11
C LEU A 2 -11.45 -9.10 0.74
N VAL A 3 -12.34 -9.00 1.72
CA VAL A 3 -13.75 -8.60 1.49
C VAL A 3 -14.13 -7.50 2.45
N PHE A 4 -14.73 -6.45 1.91
CA PHE A 4 -15.45 -5.41 2.65
C PHE A 4 -16.93 -5.56 2.34
N ASP A 5 -17.77 -5.64 3.37
CA ASP A 5 -19.21 -5.80 3.23
C ASP A 5 -19.93 -4.76 4.09
N HIS A 6 -20.58 -3.79 3.42
CA HIS A 6 -21.30 -2.64 4.02
C HIS A 6 -20.45 -1.90 5.07
N VAL A 7 -19.14 -1.69 4.77
CA VAL A 7 -18.20 -1.11 5.71
C VAL A 7 -18.33 0.41 5.77
N SER A 8 -18.60 0.92 6.96
CA SER A 8 -18.47 2.36 7.26
C SER A 8 -17.34 2.56 8.25
N VAL A 9 -16.46 3.53 7.98
CA VAL A 9 -15.27 3.80 8.79
C VAL A 9 -15.39 5.18 9.43
N PHE A 10 -14.93 5.27 10.69
CA PHE A 10 -14.99 6.50 11.47
C PHE A 10 -13.57 6.94 11.86
N TYR A 11 -13.32 8.24 11.79
CA TYR A 11 -12.07 8.83 12.23
C TYR A 11 -12.35 10.12 13.04
N GLY A 12 -11.83 10.18 14.27
CA GLY A 12 -12.10 11.31 15.17
C GLY A 12 -13.59 11.56 15.41
N GLY A 13 -14.44 10.53 15.37
CA GLY A 13 -15.89 10.64 15.53
C GLY A 13 -16.64 11.01 14.25
N THR A 14 -15.93 11.31 13.15
CA THR A 14 -16.53 11.62 11.86
C THR A 14 -16.57 10.38 10.97
N GLN A 15 -17.70 10.13 10.30
CA GLN A 15 -17.82 9.07 9.31
C GLN A 15 -17.09 9.48 8.03
N VAL A 16 -16.03 8.76 7.68
CA VAL A 16 -15.20 9.02 6.49
C VAL A 16 -15.48 8.07 5.33
N GLN A 17 -16.06 6.88 5.63
CA GLN A 17 -16.50 5.93 4.61
C GLN A 17 -17.92 5.46 4.93
N ARG A 18 -18.73 5.19 3.90
CA ARG A 18 -20.18 4.94 4.02
C ARG A 18 -20.58 3.69 3.26
N GLY A 19 -20.75 2.56 3.98
CA GLY A 19 -21.33 1.33 3.43
C GLY A 19 -20.56 0.74 2.25
N LEU A 20 -19.22 0.84 2.23
CA LEU A 20 -18.40 0.31 1.15
C LEU A 20 -18.51 -1.21 1.07
N SER A 21 -18.77 -1.74 -0.13
CA SER A 21 -18.77 -3.17 -0.41
C SER A 21 -17.96 -3.46 -1.66
N PHE A 22 -16.89 -4.24 -1.51
CA PHE A 22 -16.06 -4.73 -2.60
C PHE A 22 -15.20 -5.91 -2.12
N SER A 23 -14.60 -6.63 -3.05
CA SER A 23 -13.65 -7.70 -2.73
C SER A 23 -12.41 -7.59 -3.60
N ILE A 24 -11.27 -8.05 -3.05
CA ILE A 24 -9.99 -8.17 -3.76
C ILE A 24 -9.62 -9.66 -3.73
N ARG A 25 -9.44 -10.25 -4.91
CA ARG A 25 -9.07 -11.66 -5.06
C ARG A 25 -7.58 -11.87 -4.82
N ASP A 26 -7.20 -13.11 -4.54
CA ASP A 26 -5.78 -13.43 -4.39
C ASP A 26 -5.02 -13.18 -5.69
N GLY A 27 -3.84 -12.56 -5.58
CA GLY A 27 -3.02 -12.14 -6.72
C GLY A 27 -3.54 -10.91 -7.47
N GLU A 28 -4.68 -10.32 -7.08
CA GLU A 28 -5.23 -9.13 -7.72
C GLU A 28 -4.43 -7.89 -7.33
N GLN A 29 -4.20 -7.01 -8.29
CA GLN A 29 -3.44 -5.76 -8.12
C GLN A 29 -4.40 -4.59 -8.33
N VAL A 30 -4.74 -3.92 -7.23
CA VAL A 30 -5.81 -2.92 -7.17
C VAL A 30 -5.24 -1.56 -6.78
N GLY A 31 -5.53 -0.54 -7.57
CA GLY A 31 -5.32 0.86 -7.22
C GLY A 31 -6.51 1.38 -6.42
N LEU A 32 -6.24 2.09 -5.32
CA LEU A 32 -7.25 2.77 -4.52
C LEU A 32 -7.09 4.28 -4.72
N LEU A 33 -7.99 4.86 -5.50
CA LEU A 33 -7.94 6.27 -5.89
C LEU A 33 -9.00 7.10 -5.17
N GLY A 34 -8.80 8.40 -5.22
CA GLY A 34 -9.69 9.41 -4.66
C GLY A 34 -8.91 10.64 -4.23
N ALA A 35 -9.59 11.76 -4.09
CA ALA A 35 -8.99 13.02 -3.65
C ALA A 35 -8.31 12.92 -2.26
N ASN A 36 -7.53 13.94 -1.90
CA ASN A 36 -7.00 14.05 -0.55
C ASN A 36 -8.12 14.11 0.47
N GLY A 37 -8.00 13.32 1.54
CA GLY A 37 -9.05 13.23 2.55
C GLY A 37 -10.21 12.26 2.21
N ALA A 38 -10.21 11.62 1.03
CA ALA A 38 -11.24 10.62 0.66
C ALA A 38 -11.26 9.36 1.57
N GLY A 39 -10.34 9.24 2.53
CA GLY A 39 -10.32 8.15 3.52
C GLY A 39 -9.60 6.88 3.08
N LYS A 40 -8.78 6.92 2.02
CA LYS A 40 -8.01 5.76 1.51
C LYS A 40 -7.18 5.08 2.60
N SER A 41 -6.33 5.85 3.29
CA SER A 41 -5.50 5.35 4.41
C SER A 41 -6.34 4.82 5.56
N THR A 42 -7.48 5.47 5.83
CA THR A 42 -8.40 5.09 6.91
C THR A 42 -9.06 3.74 6.60
N LEU A 43 -9.42 3.50 5.33
CA LEU A 43 -9.96 2.23 4.87
C LEU A 43 -8.93 1.08 5.03
N MET A 44 -7.68 1.30 4.63
CA MET A 44 -6.60 0.33 4.84
C MET A 44 -6.36 0.04 6.34
N LYS A 45 -6.39 1.08 7.18
CA LYS A 45 -6.26 0.95 8.63
C LYS A 45 -7.43 0.17 9.26
N ALA A 46 -8.64 0.28 8.70
CA ALA A 46 -9.79 -0.51 9.16
C ALA A 46 -9.57 -2.01 8.95
N ALA A 47 -9.02 -2.42 7.80
CA ALA A 47 -8.67 -3.82 7.52
C ALA A 47 -7.59 -4.38 8.45
N LEU A 48 -6.78 -3.52 9.07
CA LEU A 48 -5.78 -3.88 10.08
C LEU A 48 -6.31 -3.79 11.52
N GLY A 49 -7.59 -3.42 11.70
CA GLY A 49 -8.20 -3.20 13.01
C GLY A 49 -7.55 -2.06 13.79
N LEU A 50 -7.07 -1.03 13.11
CA LEU A 50 -6.41 0.15 13.71
C LEU A 50 -7.38 1.32 13.91
N VAL A 51 -8.54 1.29 13.26
CA VAL A 51 -9.59 2.30 13.40
C VAL A 51 -10.96 1.61 13.51
N PRO A 52 -11.93 2.21 14.23
CA PRO A 52 -13.26 1.63 14.35
C PRO A 52 -14.03 1.67 13.02
N TYR A 53 -14.80 0.62 12.78
CA TYR A 53 -15.68 0.50 11.63
C TYR A 53 -16.96 -0.25 12.00
N THR A 54 -17.98 -0.15 11.14
CA THR A 54 -19.17 -0.99 11.15
C THR A 54 -19.26 -1.78 9.85
N GLY A 55 -20.11 -2.80 9.80
CA GLY A 55 -20.11 -3.78 8.69
C GLY A 55 -19.15 -4.93 8.94
N SER A 56 -18.70 -5.59 7.89
CA SER A 56 -17.81 -6.76 7.98
C SER A 56 -16.58 -6.60 7.11
N ILE A 57 -15.40 -6.91 7.67
CA ILE A 57 -14.14 -7.03 6.92
C ILE A 57 -13.58 -8.42 7.19
N THR A 58 -13.24 -9.14 6.11
CA THR A 58 -12.58 -10.45 6.22
C THR A 58 -11.32 -10.51 5.38
N VAL A 59 -10.29 -11.18 5.91
CA VAL A 59 -9.01 -11.47 5.24
C VAL A 59 -8.84 -12.98 5.18
N ASP A 60 -8.88 -13.58 4.00
CA ASP A 60 -8.86 -15.03 3.77
C ASP A 60 -9.92 -15.76 4.63
N GLY A 61 -11.12 -15.20 4.69
CA GLY A 61 -12.22 -15.73 5.49
C GLY A 61 -12.12 -15.45 6.99
N LEU A 62 -11.01 -14.91 7.49
CA LEU A 62 -10.87 -14.52 8.89
C LEU A 62 -11.50 -13.13 9.10
N PRO A 63 -12.52 -12.98 9.96
CA PRO A 63 -13.07 -11.66 10.28
C PRO A 63 -12.04 -10.84 11.06
N VAL A 64 -12.02 -9.53 10.77
CA VAL A 64 -11.13 -8.57 11.45
C VAL A 64 -11.72 -8.24 12.81
N THR A 65 -11.50 -9.14 13.78
CA THR A 65 -11.89 -9.00 15.18
C THR A 65 -10.65 -8.99 16.05
N ARG A 66 -10.78 -8.53 17.31
CA ARG A 66 -9.67 -8.44 18.25
C ARG A 66 -8.91 -9.77 18.39
N GLU A 67 -9.62 -10.89 18.40
CA GLU A 67 -9.06 -12.23 18.55
C GLU A 67 -8.24 -12.64 17.34
N ASN A 68 -8.66 -12.23 16.13
CA ASN A 68 -8.03 -12.61 14.87
C ASN A 68 -6.93 -11.65 14.39
N LEU A 69 -6.80 -10.46 15.02
CA LEU A 69 -5.81 -9.45 14.58
C LEU A 69 -4.38 -9.99 14.43
N PRO A 70 -3.85 -10.86 15.32
CA PRO A 70 -2.50 -11.40 15.10
C PRO A 70 -2.38 -12.18 13.79
N ALA A 71 -3.36 -13.02 13.47
CA ALA A 71 -3.39 -13.81 12.24
C ALA A 71 -3.62 -12.93 11.00
N VAL A 72 -4.53 -11.96 11.08
CA VAL A 72 -4.80 -10.99 10.02
C VAL A 72 -3.55 -10.17 9.71
N ARG A 73 -2.90 -9.59 10.72
CA ARG A 73 -1.71 -8.74 10.55
C ARG A 73 -0.48 -9.50 10.07
N ARG A 74 -0.41 -10.81 10.30
CA ARG A 74 0.63 -11.65 9.72
C ARG A 74 0.51 -11.76 8.20
N LYS A 75 -0.73 -11.72 7.67
CA LYS A 75 -1.04 -11.82 6.24
C LYS A 75 -0.93 -10.48 5.51
N LEU A 76 -1.19 -9.39 6.21
CA LEU A 76 -1.24 -8.04 5.63
C LEU A 76 0.05 -7.27 5.94
N GLY A 77 0.87 -7.01 4.95
CA GLY A 77 1.93 -6.03 5.04
C GLY A 77 1.39 -4.63 4.74
N TYR A 78 1.70 -3.65 5.58
CA TYR A 78 1.25 -2.27 5.38
C TYR A 78 2.43 -1.31 5.35
N VAL A 79 2.67 -0.71 4.19
CA VAL A 79 3.63 0.38 4.01
C VAL A 79 2.93 1.70 4.32
N LEU A 80 3.33 2.33 5.40
CA LEU A 80 2.76 3.60 5.87
C LEU A 80 3.11 4.74 4.91
N GLN A 81 2.24 5.76 4.83
CA GLN A 81 2.50 6.97 4.06
C GLN A 81 3.77 7.71 4.52
N ASP A 82 4.00 7.77 5.83
CA ASP A 82 5.17 8.38 6.43
C ASP A 82 6.17 7.30 6.88
N ALA A 83 7.33 7.27 6.23
CA ALA A 83 8.40 6.32 6.53
C ALA A 83 9.03 6.54 7.92
N ASP A 84 9.03 7.78 8.44
CA ASP A 84 9.54 8.06 9.79
C ASP A 84 8.68 7.42 10.89
N ASN A 85 7.39 7.21 10.64
CA ASN A 85 6.49 6.50 11.53
C ASN A 85 6.61 4.97 11.46
N GLN A 86 7.28 4.46 10.43
CA GLN A 86 7.45 3.02 10.21
C GLN A 86 8.79 2.50 10.68
N MET A 87 9.87 3.31 10.51
CA MET A 87 11.23 2.93 10.83
C MET A 87 11.62 3.43 12.22
N PHE A 88 11.75 2.51 13.18
CA PHE A 88 11.95 2.82 14.59
C PHE A 88 13.22 2.20 15.20
N MET A 89 13.85 1.25 14.52
CA MET A 89 15.09 0.61 14.97
C MET A 89 16.32 1.45 14.57
N PRO A 90 17.51 1.19 15.14
CA PRO A 90 18.71 1.98 14.81
C PRO A 90 19.14 1.89 13.35
N THR A 91 19.07 0.71 12.74
CA THR A 91 19.52 0.46 11.34
C THR A 91 18.41 -0.16 10.51
N VAL A 92 18.56 -0.08 9.19
CA VAL A 92 17.65 -0.73 8.23
C VAL A 92 17.56 -2.24 8.49
N LEU A 93 18.69 -2.90 8.71
CA LEU A 93 18.70 -4.33 9.02
C LEU A 93 17.91 -4.65 10.27
N ASP A 94 18.07 -3.88 11.34
CA ASP A 94 17.35 -4.12 12.59
C ASP A 94 15.82 -4.01 12.39
N ASP A 95 15.35 -3.02 11.63
CA ASP A 95 13.92 -2.91 11.26
C ASP A 95 13.47 -4.11 10.42
N MET A 96 14.28 -4.55 9.45
CA MET A 96 13.94 -5.68 8.58
C MET A 96 13.89 -7.02 9.31
N LEU A 97 14.68 -7.20 10.36
CA LEU A 97 14.69 -8.41 11.19
C LEU A 97 13.51 -8.45 12.17
N PHE A 98 13.02 -7.30 12.62
CA PHE A 98 12.04 -7.21 13.69
C PHE A 98 10.75 -8.01 13.40
N GLY A 99 10.13 -7.81 12.26
CA GLY A 99 8.91 -8.51 11.87
C GLY A 99 9.10 -10.02 11.70
N PRO A 100 10.01 -10.47 10.81
CA PRO A 100 10.26 -11.89 10.58
C PRO A 100 10.62 -12.67 11.86
N MET A 101 11.47 -12.12 12.73
CA MET A 101 11.84 -12.76 13.99
C MET A 101 10.65 -12.84 14.96
N ASN A 102 9.79 -11.84 15.04
CA ASN A 102 8.57 -11.88 15.84
C ASN A 102 7.57 -12.93 15.34
N TYR A 103 7.68 -13.30 14.05
CA TYR A 103 6.88 -14.39 13.45
C TYR A 103 7.58 -15.76 13.51
N GLY A 104 8.69 -15.85 14.25
CA GLY A 104 9.34 -17.11 14.61
C GLY A 104 10.48 -17.54 13.68
N LEU A 105 10.93 -16.68 12.76
CA LEU A 105 12.14 -16.96 11.98
C LEU A 105 13.38 -16.83 12.87
N SER A 106 14.37 -17.69 12.62
CA SER A 106 15.70 -17.50 13.18
C SER A 106 16.34 -16.23 12.62
N ARG A 107 17.31 -15.66 13.35
CA ARG A 107 18.06 -14.49 12.89
C ARG A 107 18.69 -14.73 11.51
N ALA A 108 19.30 -15.90 11.30
CA ALA A 108 19.96 -16.24 10.03
C ALA A 108 18.96 -16.29 8.84
N GLU A 109 17.75 -16.80 9.06
CA GLU A 109 16.70 -16.83 8.05
C GLU A 109 16.17 -15.41 7.76
N ALA A 110 15.95 -14.61 8.80
CA ALA A 110 15.51 -13.23 8.66
C ALA A 110 16.57 -12.36 7.94
N GLU A 111 17.87 -12.53 8.25
CA GLU A 111 18.96 -11.84 7.54
C GLU A 111 19.02 -12.23 6.07
N ARG A 112 18.85 -13.50 5.72
CA ARG A 112 18.78 -13.95 4.33
C ARG A 112 17.60 -13.29 3.59
N GLN A 113 16.42 -13.25 4.20
CA GLN A 113 15.25 -12.57 3.60
C GLN A 113 15.49 -11.07 3.42
N ALA A 114 16.16 -10.44 4.38
CA ALA A 114 16.55 -9.02 4.28
C ALA A 114 17.51 -8.80 3.10
N ASP A 115 18.54 -9.64 2.96
CA ASP A 115 19.52 -9.53 1.86
C ASP A 115 18.86 -9.74 0.49
N GLU A 116 18.02 -10.78 0.33
CA GLU A 116 17.26 -11.02 -0.89
C GLU A 116 16.37 -9.80 -1.25
N THR A 117 15.72 -9.21 -0.26
CA THR A 117 14.84 -8.06 -0.46
C THR A 117 15.62 -6.82 -0.86
N LEU A 118 16.70 -6.50 -0.15
CA LEU A 118 17.56 -5.35 -0.47
C LEU A 118 18.17 -5.49 -1.88
N ALA A 119 18.63 -6.69 -2.25
CA ALA A 119 19.14 -6.94 -3.59
C ALA A 119 18.09 -6.71 -4.67
N SER A 120 16.83 -7.14 -4.45
CA SER A 120 15.73 -6.90 -5.39
C SER A 120 15.41 -5.42 -5.61
N LEU A 121 15.71 -4.59 -4.63
CA LEU A 121 15.50 -3.14 -4.65
C LEU A 121 16.77 -2.36 -5.01
N HIS A 122 17.91 -3.01 -5.23
CA HIS A 122 19.23 -2.41 -5.43
C HIS A 122 19.66 -1.52 -4.26
N MET A 123 19.40 -1.96 -3.02
CA MET A 123 19.58 -1.18 -1.79
C MET A 123 20.52 -1.84 -0.77
N GLU A 124 21.37 -2.75 -1.19
CA GLU A 124 22.29 -3.49 -0.32
C GLU A 124 23.20 -2.55 0.50
N HIS A 125 23.55 -1.40 -0.10
CA HIS A 125 24.38 -0.36 0.52
C HIS A 125 23.71 0.33 1.74
N LEU A 126 22.39 0.17 1.91
CA LEU A 126 21.67 0.73 3.05
C LEU A 126 21.54 -0.24 4.23
N LYS A 127 21.90 -1.51 4.09
CA LYS A 127 21.67 -2.56 5.09
C LYS A 127 22.05 -2.13 6.52
N LEU A 128 23.24 -1.56 6.70
CA LEU A 128 23.74 -1.13 8.01
C LEU A 128 23.63 0.40 8.23
N ARG A 129 22.90 1.09 7.35
CA ARG A 129 22.69 2.53 7.46
C ARG A 129 21.78 2.87 8.64
N HIS A 130 22.16 3.90 9.39
CA HIS A 130 21.30 4.43 10.45
C HIS A 130 20.10 5.19 9.84
N ASN A 131 18.90 4.91 10.35
CA ASN A 131 17.65 5.51 9.87
C ASN A 131 17.66 7.05 9.84
N ARG A 132 18.32 7.66 10.83
CA ARG A 132 18.46 9.14 10.92
C ARG A 132 19.40 9.76 9.90
N LYS A 133 20.22 8.95 9.20
CA LYS A 133 21.24 9.41 8.23
C LYS A 133 20.85 9.13 6.78
N MET A 134 19.60 8.81 6.53
CA MET A 134 19.07 8.54 5.19
C MET A 134 18.31 9.76 4.65
N SER A 135 18.36 9.94 3.34
CA SER A 135 17.46 10.86 2.63
C SER A 135 16.00 10.36 2.71
N GLY A 136 15.04 11.23 2.43
CA GLY A 136 13.61 10.86 2.42
C GLY A 136 13.31 9.70 1.46
N GLY A 137 13.91 9.72 0.26
CA GLY A 137 13.77 8.64 -0.73
C GLY A 137 14.39 7.32 -0.26
N GLU A 138 15.60 7.36 0.33
CA GLU A 138 16.23 6.17 0.91
C GLU A 138 15.38 5.58 2.05
N LYS A 139 14.86 6.42 2.95
CA LYS A 139 13.94 5.98 4.01
C LYS A 139 12.68 5.35 3.45
N ARG A 140 12.09 5.97 2.42
CA ARG A 140 10.89 5.45 1.77
C ARG A 140 11.11 4.06 1.21
N MET A 141 12.19 3.87 0.46
CA MET A 141 12.55 2.57 -0.08
C MET A 141 12.90 1.54 1.02
N ALA A 142 13.59 1.97 2.07
CA ALA A 142 13.89 1.11 3.22
C ALA A 142 12.60 0.67 3.96
N ALA A 143 11.66 1.57 4.18
CA ALA A 143 10.36 1.26 4.76
C ALA A 143 9.58 0.23 3.92
N ILE A 144 9.64 0.35 2.59
CA ILE A 144 9.07 -0.65 1.68
C ILE A 144 9.80 -1.99 1.84
N ALA A 145 11.15 -1.99 1.88
CA ALA A 145 11.96 -3.19 2.05
C ALA A 145 11.64 -3.93 3.37
N VAL A 146 11.42 -3.20 4.47
CA VAL A 146 11.02 -3.77 5.77
C VAL A 146 9.75 -4.62 5.64
N ILE A 147 8.73 -4.11 4.96
CA ILE A 147 7.47 -4.84 4.78
C ILE A 147 7.63 -6.00 3.79
N LEU A 148 8.37 -5.81 2.70
CA LEU A 148 8.60 -6.86 1.71
C LEU A 148 9.40 -8.04 2.29
N ALA A 149 10.33 -7.78 3.23
CA ALA A 149 11.10 -8.82 3.92
C ALA A 149 10.23 -9.74 4.79
N MET A 150 9.05 -9.28 5.22
CA MET A 150 8.10 -10.11 5.96
C MET A 150 7.38 -11.13 5.08
N LYS A 151 7.47 -11.01 3.74
CA LYS A 151 6.80 -11.87 2.73
C LYS A 151 5.30 -12.02 3.02
N PRO A 152 4.53 -10.91 3.14
CA PRO A 152 3.10 -10.96 3.42
C PRO A 152 2.33 -11.56 2.23
N ASP A 153 1.17 -12.17 2.50
CA ASP A 153 0.27 -12.69 1.46
C ASP A 153 -0.39 -11.55 0.68
N MET A 154 -0.58 -10.40 1.33
CA MET A 154 -1.22 -9.22 0.78
C MET A 154 -0.46 -7.96 1.20
N LEU A 155 -0.25 -7.04 0.26
CA LEU A 155 0.52 -5.82 0.43
C LEU A 155 -0.37 -4.59 0.29
N PHE A 156 -0.52 -3.84 1.36
CA PHE A 156 -1.11 -2.51 1.35
C PHE A 156 -0.01 -1.46 1.28
N MET A 157 -0.15 -0.51 0.36
CA MET A 157 0.81 0.57 0.19
C MET A 157 0.11 1.92 0.15
N ASP A 158 0.47 2.80 1.05
CA ASP A 158 -0.10 4.14 1.16
C ASP A 158 0.92 5.15 0.61
N GLU A 159 0.63 5.72 -0.55
CA GLU A 159 1.47 6.66 -1.30
C GLU A 159 2.92 6.18 -1.49
N PRO A 160 3.17 4.98 -2.06
CA PRO A 160 4.50 4.36 -2.03
C PRO A 160 5.57 5.12 -2.84
N SER A 161 5.19 5.92 -3.84
CA SER A 161 6.14 6.69 -4.68
C SER A 161 6.49 8.07 -4.12
N THR A 162 5.82 8.52 -3.04
CA THR A 162 6.11 9.83 -2.44
C THR A 162 7.58 9.94 -2.02
N ALA A 163 8.20 11.08 -2.33
CA ALA A 163 9.61 11.40 -2.07
C ALA A 163 10.65 10.52 -2.82
N LEU A 164 10.23 9.66 -3.75
CA LEU A 164 11.15 8.91 -4.60
C LEU A 164 11.63 9.76 -5.79
N ASP A 165 12.92 9.66 -6.07
CA ASP A 165 13.48 10.13 -7.34
C ASP A 165 13.04 9.20 -8.50
N PRO A 166 13.18 9.62 -9.77
CA PRO A 166 12.73 8.83 -10.92
C PRO A 166 13.34 7.42 -10.99
N ARG A 167 14.59 7.23 -10.55
CA ARG A 167 15.28 5.95 -10.56
C ARG A 167 14.68 4.99 -9.53
N ASN A 168 14.53 5.45 -8.29
CA ASN A 168 13.93 4.65 -7.21
C ASN A 168 12.45 4.35 -7.48
N ARG A 169 11.70 5.34 -8.04
CA ARG A 169 10.33 5.12 -8.49
C ARG A 169 10.25 4.01 -9.55
N ARG A 170 11.13 4.02 -10.56
CA ARG A 170 11.18 2.97 -11.60
C ARG A 170 11.54 1.60 -11.00
N THR A 171 12.50 1.55 -10.08
CA THR A 171 12.85 0.32 -9.35
C THR A 171 11.64 -0.23 -8.60
N LEU A 172 10.92 0.61 -7.86
CA LEU A 172 9.70 0.21 -7.16
C LEU A 172 8.64 -0.37 -8.10
N ILE A 173 8.34 0.31 -9.21
CA ILE A 173 7.39 -0.17 -10.23
C ILE A 173 7.79 -1.57 -10.73
N ASN A 174 9.05 -1.76 -11.08
CA ASN A 174 9.54 -3.04 -11.60
C ASN A 174 9.40 -4.16 -10.55
N VAL A 175 9.74 -3.88 -9.30
CA VAL A 175 9.59 -4.83 -8.18
C VAL A 175 8.12 -5.17 -7.95
N LEU A 176 7.23 -4.17 -7.93
CA LEU A 176 5.79 -4.41 -7.74
C LEU A 176 5.18 -5.24 -8.88
N ARG A 177 5.61 -5.02 -10.12
CA ARG A 177 5.16 -5.81 -11.29
C ARG A 177 5.63 -7.25 -11.27
N ALA A 178 6.84 -7.50 -10.78
CA ALA A 178 7.43 -8.83 -10.71
C ALA A 178 6.85 -9.71 -9.58
N ARG A 179 6.20 -9.11 -8.60
CA ARG A 179 5.69 -9.81 -7.41
C ARG A 179 4.24 -10.24 -7.59
N PRO A 180 3.91 -11.51 -7.32
CA PRO A 180 2.56 -12.07 -7.54
C PRO A 180 1.56 -11.78 -6.42
N GLU A 181 2.01 -11.30 -5.25
CA GLU A 181 1.14 -11.10 -4.08
C GLU A 181 -0.01 -10.14 -4.40
N THR A 182 -1.13 -10.32 -3.71
CA THR A 182 -2.26 -9.38 -3.74
C THR A 182 -1.81 -7.99 -3.30
N LYS A 183 -2.21 -6.94 -4.03
CA LYS A 183 -1.82 -5.56 -3.71
C LYS A 183 -3.01 -4.62 -3.68
N LEU A 184 -3.03 -3.76 -2.68
CA LEU A 184 -3.90 -2.59 -2.63
C LEU A 184 -3.01 -1.35 -2.49
N ILE A 185 -2.95 -0.53 -3.55
CA ILE A 185 -2.06 0.63 -3.64
C ILE A 185 -2.89 1.90 -3.67
N ALA A 186 -2.86 2.67 -2.59
CA ALA A 186 -3.39 4.03 -2.58
C ALA A 186 -2.31 4.98 -3.09
N SER A 187 -2.60 5.74 -4.15
CA SER A 187 -1.63 6.68 -4.69
C SER A 187 -2.28 7.80 -5.48
N HIS A 188 -1.62 8.97 -5.49
CA HIS A 188 -1.87 10.07 -6.42
C HIS A 188 -1.01 9.97 -7.70
N ASP A 189 -0.01 9.07 -7.72
CA ASP A 189 0.79 8.75 -8.89
C ASP A 189 0.01 7.80 -9.80
N LEU A 190 -0.85 8.37 -10.66
CA LEU A 190 -1.72 7.59 -11.53
C LEU A 190 -0.95 6.80 -12.58
N ASP A 191 0.26 7.26 -12.99
CA ASP A 191 1.14 6.51 -13.86
C ASP A 191 1.68 5.24 -13.18
N LEU A 192 2.04 5.32 -11.88
CA LEU A 192 2.40 4.14 -11.10
C LEU A 192 1.22 3.15 -11.03
N VAL A 193 0.02 3.64 -10.74
CA VAL A 193 -1.18 2.79 -10.68
C VAL A 193 -1.46 2.13 -12.04
N LEU A 194 -1.37 2.88 -13.14
CA LEU A 194 -1.57 2.36 -14.49
C LEU A 194 -0.54 1.29 -14.86
N GLU A 195 0.71 1.42 -14.39
CA GLU A 195 1.78 0.47 -14.65
C GLU A 195 1.72 -0.78 -13.74
N THR A 196 1.14 -0.68 -12.54
CA THR A 196 1.22 -1.74 -11.53
C THR A 196 -0.11 -2.39 -11.18
N CYS A 197 -1.24 -1.75 -11.47
CA CYS A 197 -2.56 -2.23 -11.11
C CYS A 197 -3.40 -2.59 -12.34
N ARG A 198 -4.22 -3.62 -12.22
CA ARG A 198 -5.15 -4.04 -13.28
C ARG A 198 -6.57 -3.54 -13.07
N ARG A 199 -6.93 -3.23 -11.83
CA ARG A 199 -8.23 -2.73 -11.40
C ARG A 199 -8.05 -1.50 -10.53
N VAL A 200 -9.02 -0.62 -10.57
CA VAL A 200 -9.07 0.60 -9.75
C VAL A 200 -10.39 0.64 -9.01
N LEU A 201 -10.31 0.98 -7.73
CA LEU A 201 -11.41 1.42 -6.88
C LEU A 201 -11.27 2.93 -6.70
N LEU A 202 -12.25 3.68 -7.17
CA LEU A 202 -12.30 5.14 -7.00
C LEU A 202 -13.26 5.48 -5.87
N ILE A 203 -12.74 6.14 -4.85
CA ILE A 203 -13.54 6.60 -3.69
C ILE A 203 -13.72 8.10 -3.77
N ALA A 204 -14.96 8.52 -3.68
CA ALA A 204 -15.36 9.92 -3.58
C ALA A 204 -16.47 10.07 -2.53
N ASP A 205 -16.42 11.14 -1.75
CA ASP A 205 -17.40 11.48 -0.71
C ASP A 205 -17.72 10.32 0.26
N GLY A 206 -16.72 9.48 0.52
CA GLY A 206 -16.85 8.32 1.40
C GLY A 206 -17.59 7.13 0.79
N ALA A 207 -17.85 7.12 -0.52
CA ALA A 207 -18.51 6.04 -1.25
C ALA A 207 -17.62 5.53 -2.41
N LEU A 208 -17.93 4.35 -2.91
CA LEU A 208 -17.31 3.81 -4.11
C LEU A 208 -17.93 4.46 -5.35
N ALA A 209 -17.19 5.38 -5.98
CA ALA A 209 -17.65 6.10 -7.17
C ALA A 209 -17.48 5.27 -8.45
N ALA A 210 -16.41 4.46 -8.53
CA ALA A 210 -16.18 3.55 -9.64
C ALA A 210 -15.36 2.33 -9.20
N ASP A 211 -15.56 1.21 -9.90
CA ASP A 211 -14.84 -0.04 -9.72
C ASP A 211 -14.71 -0.72 -11.09
N GLY A 212 -13.50 -0.88 -11.59
CA GLY A 212 -13.30 -1.43 -12.92
C GLY A 212 -11.83 -1.52 -13.37
N PRO A 213 -11.60 -1.91 -14.63
CA PRO A 213 -10.27 -2.04 -15.20
C PRO A 213 -9.50 -0.71 -15.16
N ALA A 214 -8.25 -0.75 -14.68
CA ALA A 214 -7.41 0.44 -14.57
C ALA A 214 -7.23 1.15 -15.92
N GLN A 215 -7.06 0.38 -17.00
CA GLN A 215 -6.89 0.91 -18.37
C GLN A 215 -8.11 1.68 -18.89
N GLU A 216 -9.30 1.38 -18.40
CA GLU A 216 -10.53 2.06 -18.78
C GLU A 216 -10.76 3.30 -17.90
N LEU A 217 -10.78 3.11 -16.58
CA LEU A 217 -11.09 4.18 -15.64
C LEU A 217 -10.06 5.31 -15.67
N LEU A 218 -8.76 4.99 -15.84
CA LEU A 218 -7.70 6.01 -15.90
C LEU A 218 -7.63 6.74 -17.26
N ARG A 219 -8.43 6.37 -18.25
CA ARG A 219 -8.61 7.11 -19.51
C ARG A 219 -9.88 7.95 -19.54
N ASP A 220 -10.77 7.72 -18.61
CA ASP A 220 -12.02 8.50 -18.50
C ASP A 220 -11.74 9.84 -17.80
N LYS A 221 -11.37 10.84 -18.63
CA LYS A 221 -11.07 12.20 -18.16
C LYS A 221 -12.24 12.81 -17.39
N ALA A 222 -13.47 12.61 -17.86
CA ALA A 222 -14.65 13.20 -17.23
C ALA A 222 -14.89 12.60 -15.84
N LEU A 223 -14.74 11.28 -15.69
CA LEU A 223 -14.83 10.60 -14.41
C LEU A 223 -13.76 11.09 -13.43
N LEU A 224 -12.51 11.20 -13.89
CA LEU A 224 -11.39 11.62 -13.03
C LEU A 224 -11.58 13.07 -12.56
N GLU A 225 -11.85 14.00 -13.47
CA GLU A 225 -12.06 15.43 -13.14
C GLU A 225 -13.26 15.65 -12.22
N ALA A 226 -14.37 14.94 -12.44
CA ALA A 226 -15.55 14.99 -11.58
C ALA A 226 -15.25 14.54 -10.12
N ASN A 227 -14.18 13.76 -9.92
CA ASN A 227 -13.75 13.26 -8.61
C ASN A 227 -12.44 13.89 -8.12
N GLY A 228 -12.06 15.06 -8.66
CA GLY A 228 -10.89 15.82 -8.23
C GLY A 228 -9.54 15.18 -8.56
N LEU A 229 -9.50 14.39 -9.63
CA LEU A 229 -8.29 13.77 -10.16
C LEU A 229 -8.03 14.27 -11.59
N GLU A 230 -6.78 14.10 -12.06
CA GLU A 230 -6.39 14.42 -13.43
C GLU A 230 -6.05 13.11 -14.19
N LEU A 231 -5.88 13.21 -15.50
CA LEU A 231 -5.37 12.07 -16.28
C LEU A 231 -3.94 11.71 -15.85
N PRO A 232 -3.53 10.42 -15.92
CA PRO A 232 -2.12 10.05 -15.86
C PRO A 232 -1.28 10.89 -16.82
N LEU A 233 -0.10 11.33 -16.41
CA LEU A 233 0.76 12.19 -17.23
C LEU A 233 1.08 11.57 -18.59
N CYS A 234 1.29 10.25 -18.63
CA CYS A 234 1.52 9.53 -19.89
C CYS A 234 0.32 9.53 -20.85
N LEU A 235 -0.88 9.87 -20.40
CA LEU A 235 -2.11 9.95 -21.18
C LEU A 235 -2.58 11.40 -21.43
N ALA A 236 -2.06 12.36 -20.67
CA ALA A 236 -2.51 13.77 -20.74
C ALA A 236 -2.04 14.51 -22.01
N GLY A 237 -1.06 13.96 -22.75
CA GLY A 237 -0.44 14.64 -23.89
C GLY A 237 0.58 15.71 -23.47
N VAL A 238 1.18 16.37 -24.44
CA VAL A 238 2.06 17.54 -24.19
C VAL A 238 1.17 18.78 -24.09
N PRO A 239 1.29 19.58 -23.03
CA PRO A 239 0.57 20.85 -22.93
C PRO A 239 0.94 21.75 -24.10
N GLU A 240 -0.06 22.30 -24.81
CA GLU A 240 0.16 23.39 -25.76
C GLU A 240 0.36 24.67 -24.95
N PHE A 241 1.51 25.34 -25.13
CA PHE A 241 1.83 26.61 -24.47
C PHE A 241 1.49 27.79 -25.39
#